data_43d013de05ed39a34846ea64ac1a4959
#
_entry.id   43d013de05ed39a34846ea64ac1a4959
#
_cell.length_a   1.000
_cell.length_b   1.000
_cell.length_c   1.000
_cell.angle_alpha   90.00
_cell.angle_beta   90.00
_cell.angle_gamma   90.00
#
_symmetry.space_group_name_H-M   'P 1'
#
loop_
_entity.id
_entity.type
_entity.pdbx_description
1 polymer ?
#
loop_
_entity_poly.entity_id
_entity_poly.type
_entity_poly.pdbx_seq_one_letter_code
_entity_poly.pdbx_strand_id
1 'polypeptide(L)' 'MDMETIYRLYFRDVYLFLQGLTRSETLAEELTQETFFKALDGLKNFDGKQDVRAWLFTVARNCWYDLSLIHISEPTRP' A
#
# COMPACT_ATOMS: atom_id res chain seq x y z
N MET A 1 13.91 -13.09 3.34
CA MET A 1 12.72 -12.99 2.48
C MET A 1 12.92 -11.83 1.53
N ASP A 2 12.70 -12.05 0.26
CA ASP A 2 12.92 -10.99 -0.71
C ASP A 2 11.60 -10.43 -1.20
N MET A 3 11.67 -9.28 -1.85
CA MET A 3 10.48 -8.57 -2.28
C MET A 3 9.72 -9.33 -3.36
N GLU A 4 10.42 -10.06 -4.21
CA GLU A 4 9.75 -10.80 -5.26
C GLU A 4 8.82 -11.86 -4.66
N THR A 5 9.27 -12.55 -3.65
CA THR A 5 8.47 -13.55 -2.97
C THR A 5 7.27 -12.90 -2.28
N ILE A 6 7.52 -11.79 -1.60
CA ILE A 6 6.47 -11.06 -0.90
C ILE A 6 5.43 -10.56 -1.89
N TYR A 7 5.87 -10.01 -3.00
CA TYR A 7 4.97 -9.50 -4.03
C TYR A 7 4.07 -10.64 -4.54
N ARG A 8 4.69 -11.77 -4.85
CA ARG A 8 3.97 -12.90 -5.41
C ARG A 8 2.94 -13.44 -4.43
N LEU A 9 3.30 -13.50 -3.15
CA LEU A 9 2.43 -14.08 -2.15
C LEU A 9 1.27 -13.15 -1.78
N TYR A 10 1.52 -11.86 -1.74
CA TYR A 10 0.57 -10.93 -1.14
C TYR A 10 -0.02 -9.90 -2.09
N PHE A 11 0.38 -9.92 -3.36
CA PHE A 11 -0.12 -8.92 -4.31
C PHE A 11 -1.64 -8.91 -4.34
N ARG A 12 -2.24 -10.08 -4.46
CA ARG A 12 -3.68 -10.17 -4.57
C ARG A 12 -4.37 -9.68 -3.31
N ASP A 13 -3.83 -10.05 -2.15
CA ASP A 13 -4.42 -9.64 -0.89
C ASP A 13 -4.41 -8.12 -0.76
N VAL A 14 -3.30 -7.50 -1.10
CA VAL A 14 -3.18 -6.05 -1.01
C VAL A 14 -4.12 -5.38 -2.01
N TYR A 15 -4.17 -5.92 -3.21
CA TYR A 15 -5.05 -5.36 -4.24
C TYR A 15 -6.50 -5.40 -3.80
N LEU A 16 -6.96 -6.54 -3.30
CA LEU A 16 -8.34 -6.68 -2.87
C LEU A 16 -8.66 -5.76 -1.68
N PHE A 17 -7.69 -5.63 -0.79
CA PHE A 17 -7.86 -4.73 0.34
C PHE A 17 -8.05 -3.29 -0.15
N LEU A 18 -7.21 -2.86 -1.07
CA LEU A 18 -7.29 -1.50 -1.59
C LEU A 18 -8.52 -1.30 -2.46
N GLN A 19 -8.92 -2.32 -3.19
CA GLN A 19 -10.14 -2.23 -3.99
C GLN A 19 -11.35 -2.01 -3.09
N GLY A 20 -11.37 -2.67 -1.94
CA GLY A 20 -12.44 -2.47 -0.99
C GLY A 20 -12.46 -1.08 -0.40
N LEU A 21 -11.28 -0.50 -0.21
CA LEU A 21 -11.18 0.85 0.33
C LEU A 21 -11.54 1.91 -0.69
N THR A 22 -11.03 1.76 -1.90
CA THR A 22 -11.17 2.82 -2.91
C THR A 22 -12.40 2.67 -3.76
N ARG A 23 -12.94 1.47 -3.86
CA ARG A 23 -14.06 1.17 -4.75
C ARG A 23 -13.71 1.44 -6.20
N SER A 24 -12.43 1.37 -6.54
CA SER A 24 -11.94 1.65 -7.88
C SER A 24 -10.84 0.68 -8.23
N GLU A 25 -11.00 -0.03 -9.34
CA GLU A 25 -9.98 -0.96 -9.79
C GLU A 25 -8.71 -0.21 -10.18
N THR A 26 -8.86 0.92 -10.85
CA THR A 26 -7.72 1.70 -11.27
C THR A 26 -6.91 2.19 -10.09
N LEU A 27 -7.59 2.78 -9.11
CA LEU A 27 -6.89 3.28 -7.93
C LEU A 27 -6.28 2.14 -7.14
N ALA A 28 -6.98 1.03 -7.02
CA ALA A 28 -6.44 -0.11 -6.29
C ALA A 28 -5.16 -0.61 -6.95
N GLU A 29 -5.15 -0.64 -8.27
CA GLU A 29 -3.97 -1.09 -9.00
C GLU A 29 -2.79 -0.15 -8.78
N GLU A 30 -3.04 1.14 -8.90
CA GLU A 30 -1.97 2.11 -8.70
C GLU A 30 -1.46 2.07 -7.26
N LEU A 31 -2.36 1.99 -6.32
CA LEU A 31 -1.96 1.97 -4.91
C LEU A 31 -1.27 0.68 -4.53
N THR A 32 -1.64 -0.42 -5.17
CA THR A 32 -0.94 -1.67 -4.91
C THR A 32 0.51 -1.58 -5.35
N GLN A 33 0.75 -1.02 -6.53
CA GLN A 33 2.12 -0.84 -7.00
C GLN A 33 2.89 0.11 -6.09
N GLU A 34 2.25 1.18 -5.68
CA GLU A 34 2.88 2.13 -4.76
C GLU A 34 3.20 1.47 -3.43
N THR A 35 2.30 0.62 -2.95
CA THR A 35 2.50 -0.10 -1.71
C THR A 35 3.77 -0.95 -1.76
N PHE A 36 3.93 -1.71 -2.82
CA PHE A 36 5.09 -2.58 -2.92
C PHE A 36 6.36 -1.80 -3.20
N PHE A 37 6.25 -0.67 -3.87
CA PHE A 37 7.41 0.20 -4.06
C PHE A 37 7.90 0.73 -2.72
N LYS A 38 6.99 1.20 -1.89
CA LYS A 38 7.36 1.70 -0.58
C LYS A 38 7.80 0.58 0.35
N ALA A 39 7.19 -0.58 0.20
CA ALA A 39 7.57 -1.73 1.01
C ALA A 39 9.00 -2.17 0.70
N LEU A 40 9.42 -2.01 -0.54
CA LEU A 40 10.79 -2.37 -0.92
C LEU A 40 11.79 -1.60 -0.08
N ASP A 41 11.53 -0.32 0.12
CA ASP A 41 12.41 0.50 0.94
C ASP A 41 12.29 0.12 2.42
N GLY A 42 11.07 -0.10 2.88
CA GLY A 42 10.84 -0.43 4.27
C GLY A 42 11.32 -1.83 4.65
N LEU A 43 11.47 -2.70 3.67
CA LEU A 43 11.91 -4.06 3.95
C LEU A 43 13.31 -4.09 4.55
N LYS A 44 14.11 -3.11 4.23
CA LYS A 44 15.45 -3.01 4.77
C LYS A 44 15.45 -2.90 6.29
N ASN A 45 14.42 -2.30 6.83
CA ASN A 45 14.29 -2.09 8.26
C ASN A 45 13.31 -3.04 8.92
N PHE A 46 12.78 -3.97 8.15
CA PHE A 46 11.82 -4.92 8.66
C PHE A 46 12.56 -5.95 9.50
N ASP A 47 12.18 -6.08 10.76
CA ASP A 47 12.92 -6.91 11.70
C ASP A 47 12.45 -8.37 11.71
N GLY A 48 11.45 -8.70 10.94
CA GLY A 48 10.97 -10.07 10.87
C GLY A 48 10.06 -10.48 12.02
N LYS A 49 9.81 -9.60 12.95
CA LYS A 49 8.97 -9.92 14.09
C LYS A 49 7.51 -9.66 13.81
N GLN A 50 7.23 -8.82 12.85
CA GLN A 50 5.86 -8.50 12.48
C GLN A 50 5.36 -9.44 11.41
N ASP A 51 4.04 -9.56 11.34
CA ASP A 51 3.40 -10.26 10.26
C ASP A 51 3.55 -9.44 8.99
N VAL A 52 4.21 -10.01 7.99
CA VAL A 52 4.47 -9.31 6.74
C VAL A 52 3.16 -8.84 6.09
N ARG A 53 2.14 -9.69 6.13
CA ARG A 53 0.87 -9.35 5.52
C ARG A 53 0.24 -8.14 6.22
N ALA A 54 0.26 -8.14 7.54
CA ALA A 54 -0.28 -7.01 8.28
C ALA A 54 0.51 -5.74 8.03
N TRP A 55 1.82 -5.88 7.93
CA TRP A 55 2.68 -4.75 7.63
C TRP A 55 2.37 -4.17 6.27
N LEU A 56 2.16 -5.04 5.28
CA LEU A 56 1.82 -4.58 3.94
C LEU A 56 0.49 -3.86 3.91
N PHE A 57 -0.49 -4.35 4.68
CA PHE A 57 -1.78 -3.68 4.76
C PHE A 57 -1.63 -2.29 5.38
N THR A 58 -0.75 -2.16 6.36
CA THR A 58 -0.49 -0.86 6.95
C THR A 58 0.12 0.10 5.93
N VAL A 59 1.08 -0.38 5.16
CA VAL A 59 1.69 0.43 4.12
C VAL A 59 0.64 0.83 3.09
N ALA A 60 -0.19 -0.11 2.69
CA ALA A 60 -1.23 0.14 1.70
C ALA A 60 -2.22 1.18 2.20
N ARG A 61 -2.65 1.06 3.44
CA ARG A 61 -3.59 2.01 4.01
C ARG A 61 -2.99 3.39 4.07
N ASN A 62 -1.72 3.48 4.43
CA ASN A 62 -1.05 4.76 4.47
C ASN A 62 -0.96 5.40 3.10
N CYS A 63 -0.72 4.60 2.07
CA CYS A 63 -0.72 5.12 0.70
C CYS A 63 -2.08 5.71 0.35
N TRP A 64 -3.14 5.01 0.74
CA TRP A 64 -4.48 5.50 0.48
C TRP A 64 -4.77 6.80 1.23
N TYR A 65 -4.35 6.87 2.49
CA TYR A 65 -4.56 8.07 3.28
C TYR A 65 -3.79 9.25 2.70
N ASP A 66 -2.56 9.02 2.28
CA ASP A 66 -1.77 10.09 1.67
C ASP A 66 -2.46 10.65 0.45
N LEU A 67 -2.99 9.77 -0.38
CA LEU A 67 -3.72 10.21 -1.57
C LEU A 67 -4.96 11.00 -1.19
N SER A 68 -5.70 10.53 -0.19
CA SER A 68 -6.89 11.23 0.26
C SER A 68 -6.57 12.62 0.79
N LEU A 69 -5.49 12.73 1.55
CA LEU A 69 -5.10 14.01 2.10
C LEU A 69 -4.74 15.01 1.02
N ILE A 70 -4.06 14.55 -0.01
CA ILE A 70 -3.71 15.42 -1.12
C ILE A 70 -4.98 15.91 -1.80
N HIS A 71 -5.93 15.02 -2.00
CA HIS A 71 -7.19 15.39 -2.62
C HIS A 71 -7.98 16.37 -1.77
N ILE A 72 -7.96 16.17 -0.46
CA ILE A 72 -8.76 17.00 0.43
C ILE A 72 -8.15 18.37 0.62
N SER A 73 -6.84 18.44 0.77
CA SER A 73 -6.20 19.69 1.15
C SER A 73 -6.01 20.63 -0.04
N GLU A 74 -5.92 20.10 -1.23
CA GLU A 74 -5.61 20.93 -2.37
C GLU A 74 -6.66 21.97 -2.66
N PRO A 75 -7.94 21.63 -2.74
CA PRO A 75 -8.95 22.61 -3.12
C PRO A 75 -9.16 23.70 -2.11
N THR A 76 -8.66 23.58 -0.93
CA THR A 76 -8.86 24.57 0.10
C THR A 76 -7.87 25.71 0.01
N ARG A 77 -6.97 25.66 -0.92
CA ARG A 77 -6.00 26.73 -1.03
C ARG A 77 -6.65 27.98 -1.54
N PRO A 78 -6.60 29.02 -0.82
CA PRO A 78 -7.15 30.30 -1.30
C PRO A 78 -6.27 30.92 -2.36
#